data_36dc356517af4a4d536c1a7a78256ac0
#
_entry.id   36dc356517af4a4d536c1a7a78256ac0
#
_cell.length_a   1.000
_cell.length_b   1.000
_cell.length_c   1.000
_cell.angle_alpha   90.00
_cell.angle_beta   90.00
_cell.angle_gamma   90.00
#
_symmetry.space_group_name_H-M   'P 1'
#
loop_
_entity.id
_entity.type
_entity.pdbx_description
1 polymer ?
#
loop_
_entity_poly.entity_id
_entity_poly.type
_entity_poly.pdbx_seq_one_letter_code
_entity_poly.pdbx_strand_id
1 'polypeptide(L)'
;MGNFFRTKVPAVSPGTSKVFGAALVTAAMALPSLQFACAEAAPDQGVVSFKYLHYKDSQIGDGVSVITGASSAGSSSRMGVNAYSMNALVPVAGEWSIGTTYTSDSVSGASPTYHSSALTKMTDLRRAVDVELTRYFLNGSLSFGTGYSKESDYISRSFSLQGSLSTEDKNTTFTLGASMNSDDINPVTLPGITYKKKVYAGIFGITRVLSKNDIVQLNLGYSNGNGDFSDPYKLYDNRPSERNNTTILARWNHHIDMTDGTAKVSYRYYSDTFGIRAHTFEGEYVQPLGRGWTVSPILRLYSQSEADFYVAVGAAEKADPTKPTKPTVDAVYYSEDQRMSAFGAITLGLKVSKQLNPDWLVDVTYEEYEQRSKWGLNGNGDSGLAPFGARSIQIGLSKKF
;
A
#
# COMPACT_ATOMS: atom_id res chain seq x y z
N MET A 1 18.32 -24.57 -49.79
CA MET A 1 19.54 -24.27 -49.00
C MET A 1 19.30 -22.94 -48.28
N GLY A 2 18.90 -22.98 -47.06
CA GLY A 2 18.62 -21.80 -46.23
C GLY A 2 19.13 -22.06 -44.84
N ASN A 3 20.22 -21.38 -44.44
CA ASN A 3 20.82 -21.46 -43.12
C ASN A 3 19.94 -20.75 -42.09
N PHE A 4 19.37 -21.51 -41.16
CA PHE A 4 18.78 -21.01 -39.96
C PHE A 4 19.90 -20.66 -38.96
N PHE A 5 20.10 -19.38 -38.68
CA PHE A 5 20.91 -18.92 -37.57
C PHE A 5 20.21 -19.27 -36.26
N ARG A 6 20.72 -20.24 -35.54
CA ARG A 6 20.42 -20.46 -34.12
C ARG A 6 21.13 -19.35 -33.33
N THR A 7 20.41 -18.32 -32.93
CA THR A 7 20.87 -17.43 -31.86
C THR A 7 20.80 -18.19 -30.54
N LYS A 8 21.96 -18.46 -29.93
CA LYS A 8 22.07 -18.93 -28.55
C LYS A 8 21.50 -17.82 -27.67
N VAL A 9 20.38 -18.12 -26.99
CA VAL A 9 19.89 -17.32 -25.86
C VAL A 9 20.94 -17.49 -24.76
N PRO A 10 21.56 -16.42 -24.24
CA PRO A 10 22.45 -16.52 -23.09
C PRO A 10 21.64 -17.02 -21.87
N ALA A 11 22.22 -17.95 -21.13
CA ALA A 11 21.67 -18.40 -19.85
C ALA A 11 21.51 -17.18 -18.93
N VAL A 12 20.27 -16.81 -18.63
CA VAL A 12 19.93 -15.73 -17.73
C VAL A 12 20.32 -16.16 -16.32
N SER A 13 21.29 -15.48 -15.73
CA SER A 13 21.60 -15.56 -14.32
C SER A 13 20.35 -15.14 -13.52
N PRO A 14 19.98 -15.85 -12.44
CA PRO A 14 18.75 -15.55 -11.69
C PRO A 14 18.85 -14.17 -11.03
N GLY A 15 18.09 -13.24 -11.56
CA GLY A 15 18.01 -11.86 -11.10
C GLY A 15 16.98 -11.69 -9.97
N THR A 16 17.29 -10.83 -9.07
CA THR A 16 16.60 -10.54 -7.80
C THR A 16 15.32 -9.73 -7.99
N SER A 17 14.22 -10.19 -7.45
CA SER A 17 12.93 -9.46 -7.43
C SER A 17 12.95 -8.32 -6.40
N LYS A 18 13.15 -7.08 -6.83
CA LYS A 18 13.38 -5.92 -5.95
C LYS A 18 12.15 -5.04 -5.69
N VAL A 19 11.10 -5.14 -6.48
CA VAL A 19 9.96 -4.20 -6.46
C VAL A 19 8.95 -4.48 -5.34
N PHE A 20 9.07 -5.57 -4.60
CA PHE A 20 8.03 -6.07 -3.72
C PHE A 20 7.87 -5.32 -2.38
N GLY A 21 8.97 -4.89 -1.79
CA GLY A 21 8.94 -4.31 -0.45
C GLY A 21 8.42 -2.87 -0.42
N ALA A 22 8.79 -2.09 -1.42
CA ALA A 22 8.50 -0.66 -1.45
C ALA A 22 7.00 -0.35 -1.55
N ALA A 23 6.24 -1.06 -2.38
CA ALA A 23 4.80 -0.81 -2.55
C ALA A 23 3.99 -1.15 -1.29
N LEU A 24 4.32 -2.23 -0.58
CA LEU A 24 3.66 -2.61 0.69
C LEU A 24 4.00 -1.64 1.82
N VAL A 25 5.26 -1.23 1.92
CA VAL A 25 5.71 -0.27 2.94
C VAL A 25 5.17 1.12 2.67
N THR A 26 5.11 1.54 1.39
CA THR A 26 4.50 2.82 1.02
C THR A 26 3.01 2.84 1.38
N ALA A 27 2.29 1.75 1.14
CA ALA A 27 0.90 1.62 1.56
C ALA A 27 0.75 1.62 3.09
N ALA A 28 1.64 0.96 3.83
CA ALA A 28 1.63 0.96 5.29
C ALA A 28 2.06 2.30 5.89
N MET A 29 2.99 3.02 5.25
CA MET A 29 3.43 4.35 5.68
C MET A 29 2.50 5.47 5.22
N ALA A 30 1.77 5.28 4.12
CA ALA A 30 0.72 6.18 3.63
C ALA A 30 -0.62 5.99 4.37
N LEU A 31 -0.75 4.98 5.24
CA LEU A 31 -1.86 4.89 6.16
C LEU A 31 -1.84 6.08 7.12
N PRO A 32 -2.99 6.57 7.55
CA PRO A 32 -3.27 7.96 7.87
C PRO A 32 -2.48 8.51 9.04
N SER A 33 -1.23 8.81 8.78
CA SER A 33 -0.52 9.76 9.59
C SER A 33 -0.93 11.13 9.14
N LEU A 34 -1.80 11.75 9.90
CA LEU A 34 -2.26 13.09 9.59
C LEU A 34 -2.91 13.14 8.17
N GLN A 35 -4.00 12.38 7.93
CA GLN A 35 -5.02 12.96 7.09
C GLN A 35 -5.39 14.26 7.81
N PHE A 36 -4.75 15.35 7.42
CA PHE A 36 -5.32 16.63 7.68
C PHE A 36 -6.73 16.52 7.09
N ALA A 37 -7.73 16.34 7.96
CA ALA A 37 -9.09 16.62 7.56
C ALA A 37 -8.97 17.91 6.75
N CYS A 38 -9.58 18.00 5.57
CA CYS A 38 -9.51 19.19 4.74
C CYS A 38 -9.79 20.38 5.64
N ALA A 39 -8.73 20.95 6.20
CA ALA A 39 -8.85 22.07 7.10
C ALA A 39 -9.28 23.23 6.20
N GLU A 40 -10.39 23.84 6.52
CA GLU A 40 -10.89 25.01 5.79
C GLU A 40 -10.08 26.27 6.12
N ALA A 41 -9.20 26.18 7.13
CA ALA A 41 -8.31 27.22 7.52
C ALA A 41 -6.86 26.69 7.60
N ALA A 42 -5.90 27.55 7.34
CA ALA A 42 -4.51 27.23 7.57
C ALA A 42 -4.31 26.80 9.03
N PRO A 43 -3.47 25.78 9.29
CA PRO A 43 -3.20 25.38 10.66
C PRO A 43 -2.53 26.54 11.41
N ASP A 44 -2.94 26.75 12.68
CA ASP A 44 -2.37 27.79 13.54
C ASP A 44 -0.94 27.47 14.00
N GLN A 45 -0.57 26.19 14.00
CA GLN A 45 0.71 25.68 14.48
C GLN A 45 1.33 24.75 13.45
N GLY A 46 2.67 24.80 13.37
CA GLY A 46 3.43 23.82 12.61
C GLY A 46 3.44 22.46 13.34
N VAL A 47 3.64 21.39 12.57
CA VAL A 47 3.79 20.01 13.10
C VAL A 47 4.97 19.36 12.42
N VAL A 48 5.87 18.79 13.20
CA VAL A 48 6.90 17.87 12.72
C VAL A 48 6.63 16.49 13.30
N SER A 49 6.71 15.47 12.47
CA SER A 49 6.58 14.09 12.92
C SER A 49 7.66 13.20 12.34
N PHE A 50 8.06 12.23 13.14
CA PHE A 50 8.99 11.17 12.75
C PHE A 50 8.28 9.83 12.96
N LYS A 51 8.46 8.89 12.01
CA LYS A 51 7.98 7.51 12.12
C LYS A 51 9.06 6.54 11.74
N TYR A 52 9.13 5.46 12.48
CA TYR A 52 9.93 4.29 12.17
C TYR A 52 9.00 3.09 12.05
N LEU A 53 9.20 2.28 11.00
CA LEU A 53 8.51 1.01 10.79
C LEU A 53 9.54 -0.11 10.65
N HIS A 54 9.35 -1.17 11.42
CA HIS A 54 9.98 -2.46 11.20
C HIS A 54 8.92 -3.48 10.76
N TYR A 55 9.11 -4.06 9.59
CA TYR A 55 8.25 -5.08 9.01
C TYR A 55 9.05 -6.35 8.75
N LYS A 56 8.46 -7.49 9.06
CA LYS A 56 9.01 -8.81 8.75
C LYS A 56 7.91 -9.74 8.29
N ASP A 57 8.16 -10.47 7.20
CA ASP A 57 7.25 -11.48 6.72
C ASP A 57 7.87 -12.86 6.64
N SER A 58 7.00 -13.86 6.56
CA SER A 58 7.37 -15.25 6.45
C SER A 58 6.33 -16.03 5.66
N GLN A 59 6.79 -17.02 4.93
CA GLN A 59 5.96 -18.09 4.46
C GLN A 59 5.68 -19.01 5.65
N ILE A 60 4.42 -19.33 5.91
CA ILE A 60 3.99 -20.18 7.01
C ILE A 60 3.51 -21.53 6.48
N GLY A 61 3.75 -22.61 7.25
CA GLY A 61 3.30 -23.95 6.89
C GLY A 61 1.77 -24.11 6.99
N ASP A 62 1.25 -25.14 6.37
CA ASP A 62 -0.15 -25.55 6.55
C ASP A 62 -0.41 -25.89 8.04
N GLY A 63 -1.52 -25.37 8.58
CA GLY A 63 -1.88 -25.58 9.98
C GLY A 63 -1.26 -24.58 10.97
N VAL A 64 -0.38 -23.68 10.50
CA VAL A 64 0.22 -22.60 11.30
C VAL A 64 -0.56 -21.32 11.10
N SER A 65 -0.78 -20.57 12.15
CA SER A 65 -1.36 -19.25 12.08
C SER A 65 -0.59 -18.28 12.96
N VAL A 66 -0.19 -17.15 12.41
CA VAL A 66 0.45 -16.07 13.18
C VAL A 66 -0.55 -15.37 14.07
N ILE A 67 -1.83 -15.31 13.64
CA ILE A 67 -2.92 -14.67 14.39
C ILE A 67 -3.30 -15.46 15.64
N THR A 68 -3.35 -16.79 15.55
CA THR A 68 -3.72 -17.65 16.70
C THR A 68 -2.53 -18.04 17.56
N GLY A 69 -1.31 -17.65 17.19
CA GLY A 69 -0.09 -18.01 17.92
C GLY A 69 0.27 -19.50 17.86
N ALA A 70 -0.40 -20.29 17.01
CA ALA A 70 -0.05 -21.69 16.79
C ALA A 70 1.37 -21.76 16.21
N SER A 71 2.31 -22.26 17.02
CA SER A 71 3.72 -22.39 16.63
C SER A 71 3.92 -23.52 15.64
N SER A 72 4.84 -23.36 14.71
CA SER A 72 5.15 -24.33 13.70
C SER A 72 6.62 -24.57 13.50
N ALA A 73 6.93 -25.81 13.29
CA ALA A 73 8.06 -26.22 12.49
C ALA A 73 7.72 -25.93 11.01
N GLY A 74 8.41 -25.00 10.34
CA GLY A 74 8.27 -24.79 8.90
C GLY A 74 8.05 -23.35 8.42
N SER A 75 8.06 -22.33 9.28
CA SER A 75 8.05 -20.94 8.79
C SER A 75 9.43 -20.54 8.28
N SER A 76 9.50 -20.05 7.04
CA SER A 76 10.73 -19.46 6.49
C SER A 76 10.60 -17.95 6.42
N SER A 77 11.54 -17.24 7.08
CA SER A 77 11.64 -15.78 6.97
C SER A 77 11.93 -15.40 5.51
N ARG A 78 11.16 -14.43 4.98
CA ARG A 78 11.30 -13.97 3.60
C ARG A 78 11.93 -12.58 3.56
N MET A 79 11.15 -11.57 3.88
CA MET A 79 11.56 -10.18 3.74
C MET A 79 11.54 -9.47 5.08
N GLY A 80 12.48 -8.55 5.25
CA GLY A 80 12.47 -7.56 6.30
C GLY A 80 12.56 -6.16 5.69
N VAL A 81 11.82 -5.22 6.25
CA VAL A 81 11.85 -3.83 5.83
C VAL A 81 12.02 -2.95 7.05
N ASN A 82 12.95 -2.00 6.95
CA ASN A 82 13.05 -0.88 7.88
C ASN A 82 12.76 0.40 7.11
N ALA A 83 11.81 1.19 7.60
CA ALA A 83 11.45 2.43 6.97
C ALA A 83 11.42 3.57 7.98
N TYR A 84 11.85 4.73 7.52
CA TYR A 84 11.86 5.98 8.27
C TYR A 84 11.07 7.02 7.47
N SER A 85 10.19 7.77 8.14
CA SER A 85 9.48 8.89 7.54
C SER A 85 9.57 10.10 8.44
N MET A 86 9.91 11.23 7.84
CA MET A 86 9.85 12.55 8.48
C MET A 86 8.82 13.38 7.74
N ASN A 87 7.90 13.98 8.47
CA ASN A 87 6.90 14.88 7.91
C ASN A 87 6.95 16.21 8.65
N ALA A 88 6.84 17.31 7.90
CA ALA A 88 6.71 18.65 8.42
C ALA A 88 5.52 19.33 7.73
N LEU A 89 4.63 19.94 8.50
CA LEU A 89 3.61 20.86 8.03
C LEU A 89 3.86 22.21 8.69
N VAL A 90 4.04 23.22 7.86
CA VAL A 90 4.37 24.57 8.31
C VAL A 90 3.33 25.55 7.77
N PRO A 91 2.56 26.23 8.63
CA PRO A 91 1.70 27.33 8.20
C PRO A 91 2.55 28.52 7.75
N VAL A 92 2.10 29.19 6.69
CA VAL A 92 2.80 30.34 6.09
C VAL A 92 1.78 31.44 5.81
N ALA A 93 2.08 32.65 6.27
CA ALA A 93 1.30 33.86 6.01
C ALA A 93 -0.21 33.76 6.31
N GLY A 94 -0.62 32.87 7.24
CA GLY A 94 -2.00 32.72 7.71
C GLY A 94 -2.99 32.08 6.73
N GLU A 95 -2.67 32.03 5.44
CA GLU A 95 -3.53 31.46 4.38
C GLU A 95 -2.90 30.28 3.64
N TRP A 96 -1.67 29.95 3.93
CA TRP A 96 -0.93 28.91 3.25
C TRP A 96 -0.37 27.88 4.22
N SER A 97 -0.11 26.70 3.74
CA SER A 97 0.76 25.73 4.41
C SER A 97 1.67 25.02 3.41
N ILE A 98 2.85 24.66 3.90
CA ILE A 98 3.79 23.81 3.17
C ILE A 98 3.90 22.49 3.94
N GLY A 99 3.52 21.41 3.29
CA GLY A 99 3.73 20.03 3.73
C GLY A 99 4.96 19.45 3.06
N THR A 100 5.83 18.79 3.80
CA THR A 100 6.98 18.07 3.24
C THR A 100 7.08 16.71 3.91
N THR A 101 7.26 15.66 3.11
CA THR A 101 7.50 14.31 3.61
C THR A 101 8.77 13.76 2.99
N TYR A 102 9.69 13.30 3.83
CA TYR A 102 10.83 12.49 3.42
C TYR A 102 10.62 11.05 3.89
N THR A 103 10.81 10.09 3.00
CA THR A 103 10.74 8.66 3.33
C THR A 103 12.01 7.96 2.86
N SER A 104 12.57 7.12 3.72
CA SER A 104 13.64 6.21 3.35
C SER A 104 13.29 4.82 3.85
N ASP A 105 13.25 3.86 2.96
CA ASP A 105 13.00 2.46 3.31
C ASP A 105 14.06 1.55 2.70
N SER A 106 14.48 0.57 3.51
CA SER A 106 15.42 -0.47 3.12
C SER A 106 14.73 -1.83 3.19
N VAL A 107 14.85 -2.58 2.12
CA VAL A 107 14.32 -3.93 1.98
C VAL A 107 15.46 -4.91 1.99
N SER A 108 15.30 -6.01 2.74
CA SER A 108 16.22 -7.14 2.73
C SER A 108 15.44 -8.44 2.81
N GLY A 109 15.88 -9.47 2.11
CA GLY A 109 15.20 -10.75 2.17
C GLY A 109 15.35 -11.62 0.95
N ALA A 110 14.42 -12.53 0.74
CA ALA A 110 14.38 -13.45 -0.39
C ALA A 110 12.98 -13.55 -0.99
N SER A 111 12.91 -13.83 -2.28
CA SER A 111 11.65 -14.09 -2.98
C SER A 111 10.93 -15.32 -2.42
N PRO A 112 9.59 -15.41 -2.60
CA PRO A 112 8.82 -16.59 -2.23
C PRO A 112 9.37 -17.86 -2.85
N THR A 113 9.20 -18.99 -2.15
CA THR A 113 9.62 -20.31 -2.64
C THR A 113 8.87 -20.73 -3.90
N TYR A 114 7.58 -20.34 -4.04
CA TYR A 114 6.78 -20.60 -5.21
C TYR A 114 6.89 -19.45 -6.21
N HIS A 115 6.79 -19.75 -7.49
CA HIS A 115 6.93 -18.82 -8.61
C HIS A 115 8.30 -18.12 -8.67
N SER A 116 9.33 -18.75 -8.10
CA SER A 116 10.70 -18.29 -8.24
C SER A 116 11.65 -19.49 -8.31
N SER A 117 12.33 -19.65 -9.41
CA SER A 117 13.31 -20.73 -9.60
C SER A 117 14.58 -20.56 -8.77
N ALA A 118 14.77 -19.42 -8.11
CA ALA A 118 15.92 -19.17 -7.27
C ALA A 118 15.56 -18.22 -6.11
N LEU A 119 15.87 -18.64 -4.89
CA LEU A 119 15.91 -17.78 -3.72
C LEU A 119 17.14 -16.87 -3.83
N THR A 120 16.97 -15.68 -4.35
CA THR A 120 18.03 -14.69 -4.42
C THR A 120 17.87 -13.69 -3.31
N LYS A 121 18.91 -13.54 -2.51
CA LYS A 121 18.96 -12.52 -1.45
C LYS A 121 18.83 -11.15 -2.10
N MET A 122 17.91 -10.37 -1.61
CA MET A 122 17.54 -9.08 -2.14
C MET A 122 17.84 -7.99 -1.12
N THR A 123 18.43 -6.90 -1.58
CA THR A 123 18.54 -5.65 -0.81
C THR A 123 18.25 -4.49 -1.72
N ASP A 124 17.40 -3.57 -1.27
CA ASP A 124 17.16 -2.32 -2.00
C ASP A 124 16.95 -1.17 -1.01
N LEU A 125 17.19 0.04 -1.48
CA LEU A 125 17.04 1.26 -0.70
C LEU A 125 16.27 2.28 -1.56
N ARG A 126 15.07 2.63 -1.09
CA ARG A 126 14.28 3.70 -1.65
C ARG A 126 14.44 4.98 -0.83
N ARG A 127 14.47 6.11 -1.53
CA ARG A 127 14.36 7.45 -0.95
C ARG A 127 13.32 8.24 -1.72
N ALA A 128 12.42 8.88 -0.99
CA ALA A 128 11.36 9.70 -1.58
C ALA A 128 11.23 11.02 -0.84
N VAL A 129 10.90 12.06 -1.59
CA VAL A 129 10.56 13.40 -1.09
C VAL A 129 9.26 13.83 -1.76
N ASP A 130 8.30 14.24 -0.95
CA ASP A 130 7.05 14.82 -1.40
C ASP A 130 6.92 16.23 -0.78
N VAL A 131 6.47 17.18 -1.59
CA VAL A 131 6.19 18.55 -1.17
C VAL A 131 4.79 18.94 -1.62
N GLU A 132 4.01 19.51 -0.71
CA GLU A 132 2.67 20.01 -0.97
C GLU A 132 2.55 21.46 -0.52
N LEU A 133 2.03 22.30 -1.38
CA LEU A 133 1.66 23.69 -1.09
C LEU A 133 0.13 23.80 -1.11
N THR A 134 -0.45 24.21 0.01
CA THR A 134 -1.90 24.41 0.14
C THR A 134 -2.22 25.86 0.41
N ARG A 135 -3.17 26.41 -0.35
CA ARG A 135 -3.82 27.69 -0.07
C ARG A 135 -5.22 27.44 0.51
N TYR A 136 -5.51 28.15 1.58
CA TYR A 136 -6.79 28.10 2.25
C TYR A 136 -7.63 29.32 1.90
N PHE A 137 -8.92 29.11 1.71
CA PHE A 137 -9.93 30.11 1.41
C PHE A 137 -11.03 30.00 2.48
N LEU A 138 -11.98 30.95 2.48
CA LEU A 138 -13.07 30.99 3.47
C LEU A 138 -13.85 29.67 3.58
N ASN A 139 -14.11 29.00 2.46
CA ASN A 139 -14.92 27.78 2.39
C ASN A 139 -14.22 26.65 1.63
N GLY A 140 -12.89 26.65 1.58
CA GLY A 140 -12.20 25.57 0.88
C GLY A 140 -10.69 25.72 0.83
N SER A 141 -10.04 24.81 0.13
CA SER A 141 -8.59 24.84 -0.07
C SER A 141 -8.20 24.36 -1.47
N LEU A 142 -7.02 24.76 -1.91
CA LEU A 142 -6.39 24.28 -3.13
C LEU A 142 -4.97 23.86 -2.81
N SER A 143 -4.64 22.59 -3.09
CA SER A 143 -3.34 21.99 -2.85
C SER A 143 -2.67 21.61 -4.17
N PHE A 144 -1.39 21.94 -4.30
CA PHE A 144 -0.51 21.48 -5.36
C PHE A 144 0.59 20.63 -4.73
N GLY A 145 0.78 19.40 -5.22
CA GLY A 145 1.78 18.45 -4.73
C GLY A 145 2.76 18.04 -5.82
N THR A 146 4.00 17.78 -5.43
CA THR A 146 5.01 17.16 -6.28
C THR A 146 5.82 16.17 -5.46
N GLY A 147 6.20 15.05 -6.09
CA GLY A 147 6.98 14.00 -5.44
C GLY A 147 8.08 13.45 -6.36
N TYR A 148 9.16 13.03 -5.73
CA TYR A 148 10.27 12.33 -6.37
C TYR A 148 10.68 11.13 -5.52
N SER A 149 10.73 9.94 -6.14
CA SER A 149 11.17 8.71 -5.49
C SER A 149 12.23 8.03 -6.35
N LYS A 150 13.26 7.49 -5.70
CA LYS A 150 14.35 6.79 -6.37
C LYS A 150 14.72 5.52 -5.60
N GLU A 151 14.82 4.44 -6.36
CA GLU A 151 15.40 3.14 -5.99
C GLU A 151 16.61 2.84 -6.88
N SER A 152 17.21 1.68 -6.72
CA SER A 152 18.37 1.28 -7.55
C SER A 152 18.01 1.16 -9.05
N ASP A 153 16.77 0.75 -9.34
CA ASP A 153 16.26 0.43 -10.66
C ASP A 153 14.94 1.10 -11.02
N TYR A 154 14.42 1.98 -10.14
CA TYR A 154 13.14 2.64 -10.31
C TYR A 154 13.20 4.12 -9.93
N ILE A 155 12.72 4.98 -10.82
CA ILE A 155 12.58 6.41 -10.57
C ILE A 155 11.12 6.81 -10.83
N SER A 156 10.47 7.46 -9.86
CA SER A 156 9.11 7.97 -10.00
C SER A 156 9.06 9.48 -9.77
N ARG A 157 8.24 10.16 -10.57
CA ARG A 157 7.93 11.58 -10.43
C ARG A 157 6.42 11.76 -10.43
N SER A 158 5.92 12.49 -9.47
CA SER A 158 4.49 12.73 -9.31
C SER A 158 4.15 14.22 -9.26
N PHE A 159 2.97 14.54 -9.76
CA PHE A 159 2.33 15.83 -9.61
C PHE A 159 0.86 15.62 -9.22
N SER A 160 0.34 16.47 -8.36
CA SER A 160 -1.06 16.42 -7.94
C SER A 160 -1.64 17.82 -7.77
N LEU A 161 -2.94 17.92 -8.02
CA LEU A 161 -3.74 19.10 -7.75
C LEU A 161 -5.03 18.62 -7.08
N GLN A 162 -5.38 19.21 -5.93
CA GLN A 162 -6.59 18.89 -5.21
C GLN A 162 -7.27 20.15 -4.71
N GLY A 163 -8.59 20.22 -4.90
CA GLY A 163 -9.44 21.24 -4.34
C GLY A 163 -10.44 20.67 -3.37
N SER A 164 -10.77 21.41 -2.32
CA SER A 164 -11.89 21.14 -1.43
C SER A 164 -12.80 22.37 -1.34
N LEU A 165 -14.11 22.12 -1.23
CA LEU A 165 -15.12 23.14 -1.07
C LEU A 165 -16.16 22.69 -0.06
N SER A 166 -16.38 23.49 0.97
CA SER A 166 -17.39 23.23 2.00
C SER A 166 -18.61 24.11 1.81
N THR A 167 -19.75 23.60 2.23
CA THR A 167 -21.00 24.37 2.33
C THR A 167 -20.85 25.48 3.38
N GLU A 168 -21.72 26.50 3.34
CA GLU A 168 -21.70 27.63 4.29
C GLU A 168 -21.83 27.16 5.74
N ASP A 169 -22.64 26.12 5.99
CA ASP A 169 -22.81 25.51 7.31
C ASP A 169 -21.68 24.58 7.71
N LYS A 170 -20.67 24.40 6.83
CA LYS A 170 -19.49 23.53 7.00
C LYS A 170 -19.77 22.07 7.32
N ASN A 171 -21.01 21.63 7.12
CA ASN A 171 -21.42 20.26 7.36
C ASN A 171 -21.12 19.32 6.19
N THR A 172 -20.91 19.85 5.00
CA THR A 172 -20.59 19.04 3.81
C THR A 172 -19.38 19.61 3.10
N THR A 173 -18.38 18.77 2.86
CA THR A 173 -17.17 19.11 2.10
C THR A 173 -17.07 18.23 0.86
N PHE A 174 -16.93 18.84 -0.29
CA PHE A 174 -16.63 18.19 -1.56
C PHE A 174 -15.13 18.27 -1.81
N THR A 175 -14.55 17.20 -2.32
CA THR A 175 -13.12 17.13 -2.70
C THR A 175 -13.02 16.66 -4.14
N LEU A 176 -12.21 17.33 -4.93
CA LEU A 176 -11.85 16.92 -6.29
C LEU A 176 -10.33 16.97 -6.42
N GLY A 177 -9.73 15.90 -6.91
CA GLY A 177 -8.29 15.83 -7.10
C GLY A 177 -7.92 15.12 -8.39
N ALA A 178 -6.78 15.49 -8.94
CA ALA A 178 -6.15 14.82 -10.07
C ALA A 178 -4.64 14.67 -9.81
N SER A 179 -4.06 13.59 -10.31
CA SER A 179 -2.62 13.35 -10.21
C SER A 179 -2.07 12.66 -11.44
N MET A 180 -0.77 12.82 -11.65
CA MET A 180 0.00 12.14 -12.69
C MET A 180 1.29 11.60 -12.08
N ASN A 181 1.59 10.34 -12.39
CA ASN A 181 2.88 9.71 -12.12
C ASN A 181 3.58 9.37 -13.42
N SER A 182 4.91 9.56 -13.46
CA SER A 182 5.77 9.15 -14.56
C SER A 182 6.96 8.37 -13.99
N ASP A 183 7.06 7.12 -14.38
CA ASP A 183 8.01 6.16 -13.86
C ASP A 183 8.99 5.71 -14.94
N ASP A 184 10.28 5.67 -14.60
CA ASP A 184 11.35 5.04 -15.37
C ASP A 184 11.80 3.80 -14.60
N ILE A 185 11.77 2.64 -15.27
CA ILE A 185 12.10 1.32 -14.72
C ILE A 185 13.36 0.82 -15.44
N ASN A 186 14.46 0.65 -14.70
CA ASN A 186 15.78 0.28 -15.24
C ASN A 186 16.24 -1.02 -14.62
N PRO A 187 15.74 -2.19 -15.05
CA PRO A 187 16.03 -3.45 -14.40
C PRO A 187 17.52 -3.76 -14.38
N VAL A 188 18.06 -4.11 -13.23
CA VAL A 188 19.50 -4.45 -13.09
C VAL A 188 19.88 -5.70 -13.89
N THR A 189 18.91 -6.56 -14.22
CA THR A 189 19.08 -7.76 -15.05
C THR A 189 19.15 -7.47 -16.54
N LEU A 190 18.73 -6.26 -16.97
CA LEU A 190 18.67 -5.83 -18.37
C LEU A 190 19.36 -4.46 -18.52
N PRO A 191 20.70 -4.40 -18.36
CA PRO A 191 21.43 -3.14 -18.43
C PRO A 191 21.23 -2.41 -19.76
N GLY A 192 20.93 -1.11 -19.69
CA GLY A 192 20.72 -0.27 -20.87
C GLY A 192 19.28 -0.29 -21.42
N ILE A 193 18.38 -1.05 -20.81
CA ILE A 193 16.94 -1.05 -21.13
C ILE A 193 16.21 -0.21 -20.08
N THR A 194 15.38 0.74 -20.54
CA THR A 194 14.50 1.54 -19.69
C THR A 194 13.07 1.31 -20.15
N TYR A 195 12.25 0.78 -19.27
CA TYR A 195 10.80 0.74 -19.41
C TYR A 195 10.17 1.99 -18.82
N LYS A 196 9.01 2.37 -19.34
CA LYS A 196 8.30 3.56 -18.88
C LYS A 196 6.88 3.22 -18.52
N LYS A 197 6.38 3.91 -17.50
CA LYS A 197 4.97 3.82 -17.10
C LYS A 197 4.46 5.21 -16.73
N LYS A 198 3.23 5.51 -17.14
CA LYS A 198 2.52 6.74 -16.77
C LYS A 198 1.16 6.36 -16.20
N VAL A 199 0.78 7.02 -15.11
CA VAL A 199 -0.52 6.82 -14.47
C VAL A 199 -1.15 8.18 -14.24
N TYR A 200 -2.38 8.35 -14.72
CA TYR A 200 -3.24 9.48 -14.43
C TYR A 200 -4.34 9.02 -13.49
N ALA A 201 -4.61 9.78 -12.45
CA ALA A 201 -5.68 9.43 -11.51
C ALA A 201 -6.53 10.65 -11.17
N GLY A 202 -7.80 10.38 -10.88
CA GLY A 202 -8.76 11.36 -10.40
C GLY A 202 -9.49 10.83 -9.17
N ILE A 203 -9.85 11.71 -8.26
CA ILE A 203 -10.65 11.42 -7.08
C ILE A 203 -11.76 12.43 -6.93
N PHE A 204 -12.95 11.95 -6.56
CA PHE A 204 -14.06 12.76 -6.08
C PHE A 204 -14.48 12.25 -4.71
N GLY A 205 -14.64 13.16 -3.75
CA GLY A 205 -14.99 12.84 -2.37
C GLY A 205 -16.12 13.72 -1.84
N ILE A 206 -16.93 13.15 -0.97
CA ILE A 206 -17.92 13.87 -0.16
C ILE A 206 -17.72 13.44 1.27
N THR A 207 -17.52 14.42 2.16
CA THR A 207 -17.53 14.22 3.62
C THR A 207 -18.70 15.00 4.20
N ARG A 208 -19.49 14.36 5.05
CA ARG A 208 -20.65 15.00 5.67
C ARG A 208 -20.74 14.70 7.17
N VAL A 209 -20.92 15.74 7.95
CA VAL A 209 -21.30 15.67 9.37
C VAL A 209 -22.83 15.44 9.40
N LEU A 210 -23.26 14.24 9.84
CA LEU A 210 -24.67 13.87 9.95
C LEU A 210 -25.26 14.29 11.29
N SER A 211 -24.47 14.21 12.35
CA SER A 211 -24.87 14.57 13.71
C SER A 211 -23.62 14.99 14.52
N LYS A 212 -23.80 15.38 15.77
CA LYS A 212 -22.67 15.65 16.69
C LYS A 212 -21.73 14.44 16.86
N ASN A 213 -22.25 13.23 16.60
CA ASN A 213 -21.53 11.99 16.83
C ASN A 213 -21.12 11.28 15.51
N ASP A 214 -21.67 11.69 14.36
CA ASP A 214 -21.55 10.93 13.12
C ASP A 214 -20.95 11.76 12.00
N ILE A 215 -19.87 11.23 11.42
CA ILE A 215 -19.27 11.75 10.20
C ILE A 215 -19.19 10.60 9.18
N VAL A 216 -19.66 10.85 7.97
CA VAL A 216 -19.57 9.90 6.84
C VAL A 216 -18.74 10.50 5.73
N GLN A 217 -18.04 9.63 5.00
CA GLN A 217 -17.24 9.98 3.84
C GLN A 217 -17.45 8.96 2.74
N LEU A 218 -17.61 9.43 1.52
CA LEU A 218 -17.61 8.61 0.31
C LEU A 218 -16.60 9.17 -0.68
N ASN A 219 -15.67 8.32 -1.15
CA ASN A 219 -14.69 8.68 -2.17
C ASN A 219 -14.83 7.73 -3.36
N LEU A 220 -14.79 8.30 -4.56
CA LEU A 220 -14.71 7.62 -5.82
C LEU A 220 -13.40 7.96 -6.49
N GLY A 221 -12.58 6.98 -6.77
CA GLY A 221 -11.30 7.12 -7.47
C GLY A 221 -11.30 6.36 -8.79
N TYR A 222 -10.66 6.94 -9.78
CA TYR A 222 -10.38 6.28 -11.06
C TYR A 222 -8.93 6.55 -11.47
N SER A 223 -8.25 5.54 -12.00
CA SER A 223 -6.94 5.74 -12.62
C SER A 223 -6.81 5.01 -13.94
N ASN A 224 -6.04 5.62 -14.85
CA ASN A 224 -5.61 5.07 -16.14
C ASN A 224 -4.09 5.02 -16.16
N GLY A 225 -3.54 3.82 -16.30
CA GLY A 225 -2.12 3.59 -16.39
C GLY A 225 -1.72 3.01 -17.74
N ASN A 226 -0.67 3.54 -18.34
CA ASN A 226 -0.09 3.09 -19.59
C ASN A 226 1.40 2.90 -19.46
N GLY A 227 1.94 1.82 -20.02
CA GLY A 227 3.35 1.48 -20.00
C GLY A 227 3.62 0.06 -19.56
N ASP A 228 4.77 -0.20 -18.98
CA ASP A 228 5.15 -1.51 -18.52
C ASP A 228 4.68 -1.77 -17.09
N PHE A 229 3.86 -2.81 -16.94
CA PHE A 229 3.36 -3.32 -15.65
C PHE A 229 3.96 -4.67 -15.28
N SER A 230 4.77 -5.26 -16.16
CA SER A 230 5.41 -6.55 -15.94
C SER A 230 6.50 -6.45 -14.87
N ASP A 231 6.72 -7.52 -14.14
CA ASP A 231 7.83 -7.64 -13.18
C ASP A 231 9.04 -8.25 -13.89
N PRO A 232 10.09 -7.45 -14.21
CA PRO A 232 11.25 -7.91 -14.98
C PRO A 232 12.09 -8.95 -14.24
N TYR A 233 11.79 -9.23 -12.99
CA TYR A 233 12.48 -10.20 -12.15
C TYR A 233 11.74 -11.54 -12.02
N LYS A 234 10.54 -11.66 -12.63
CA LYS A 234 9.77 -12.89 -12.71
C LYS A 234 10.08 -13.62 -14.03
N LEU A 235 10.11 -14.96 -13.98
CA LEU A 235 10.40 -15.77 -15.16
C LEU A 235 9.24 -15.73 -16.17
N TYR A 236 8.01 -15.79 -15.66
CA TYR A 236 6.79 -15.77 -16.46
C TYR A 236 5.90 -14.61 -16.02
N ASP A 237 6.20 -13.41 -16.52
CA ASP A 237 5.41 -12.22 -16.26
C ASP A 237 5.38 -11.32 -17.50
N ASN A 238 4.24 -11.31 -18.18
CA ASN A 238 3.95 -10.45 -19.31
C ASN A 238 2.52 -9.92 -19.17
N ARG A 239 2.37 -8.69 -18.67
CA ARG A 239 1.08 -8.08 -18.37
C ARG A 239 0.65 -7.15 -19.49
N PRO A 240 -0.69 -6.88 -19.62
CA PRO A 240 -1.16 -5.83 -20.51
C PRO A 240 -0.48 -4.49 -20.19
N SER A 241 -0.17 -3.73 -21.25
CA SER A 241 0.46 -2.40 -21.14
C SER A 241 -0.51 -1.29 -20.69
N GLU A 242 -1.78 -1.61 -20.52
CA GLU A 242 -2.81 -0.69 -19.99
C GLU A 242 -3.47 -1.30 -18.77
N ARG A 243 -3.58 -0.50 -17.70
CA ARG A 243 -4.29 -0.87 -16.48
C ARG A 243 -5.15 0.28 -15.98
N ASN A 244 -6.47 0.09 -16.03
CA ASN A 244 -7.43 1.03 -15.48
C ASN A 244 -8.02 0.46 -14.20
N ASN A 245 -8.22 1.30 -13.20
CA ASN A 245 -8.88 0.87 -11.98
C ASN A 245 -9.88 1.87 -11.44
N THR A 246 -10.88 1.35 -10.74
CA THR A 246 -11.89 2.10 -10.01
C THR A 246 -11.84 1.71 -8.54
N THR A 247 -11.91 2.70 -7.66
CA THR A 247 -11.95 2.49 -6.21
C THR A 247 -13.14 3.26 -5.63
N ILE A 248 -13.91 2.60 -4.78
CA ILE A 248 -14.98 3.21 -3.98
C ILE A 248 -14.63 2.99 -2.52
N LEU A 249 -14.57 4.08 -1.73
CA LEU A 249 -14.33 4.03 -0.30
C LEU A 249 -15.49 4.72 0.43
N ALA A 250 -16.15 3.97 1.30
CA ALA A 250 -17.09 4.49 2.27
C ALA A 250 -16.48 4.43 3.67
N ARG A 251 -16.60 5.48 4.46
CA ARG A 251 -16.14 5.55 5.85
C ARG A 251 -17.21 6.16 6.72
N TRP A 252 -17.35 5.64 7.92
CA TRP A 252 -18.21 6.15 8.97
C TRP A 252 -17.42 6.22 10.27
N ASN A 253 -17.43 7.39 10.90
CA ASN A 253 -16.89 7.62 12.23
C ASN A 253 -18.06 7.93 13.16
N HIS A 254 -18.18 7.17 14.25
CA HIS A 254 -19.23 7.32 15.24
C HIS A 254 -18.64 7.47 16.63
N HIS A 255 -18.92 8.61 17.28
CA HIS A 255 -18.56 8.84 18.67
C HIS A 255 -19.61 8.22 19.61
N ILE A 256 -19.16 7.45 20.59
CA ILE A 256 -20.01 6.74 21.55
C ILE A 256 -19.94 7.49 22.89
N ASP A 257 -20.95 8.30 23.17
CA ASP A 257 -21.00 9.16 24.35
C ASP A 257 -20.77 8.38 25.67
N MET A 258 -21.25 7.12 25.75
CA MET A 258 -21.15 6.30 26.98
C MET A 258 -19.70 5.92 27.34
N THR A 259 -18.84 5.73 26.36
CA THR A 259 -17.45 5.29 26.58
C THR A 259 -16.45 6.41 26.26
N ASP A 260 -16.91 7.55 25.76
CA ASP A 260 -16.08 8.62 25.19
C ASP A 260 -15.15 8.10 24.08
N GLY A 261 -15.54 6.99 23.47
CA GLY A 261 -14.79 6.30 22.44
C GLY A 261 -15.31 6.63 21.04
N THR A 262 -14.50 6.36 20.01
CA THR A 262 -14.90 6.56 18.61
C THR A 262 -14.69 5.29 17.81
N ALA A 263 -15.78 4.76 17.25
CA ALA A 263 -15.73 3.69 16.26
C ALA A 263 -15.51 4.30 14.88
N LYS A 264 -14.52 3.77 14.16
CA LYS A 264 -14.24 4.12 12.77
C LYS A 264 -14.35 2.86 11.93
N VAL A 265 -15.27 2.88 10.98
CA VAL A 265 -15.53 1.75 10.08
C VAL A 265 -15.35 2.22 8.66
N SER A 266 -14.65 1.43 7.85
CA SER A 266 -14.52 1.70 6.43
C SER A 266 -14.67 0.44 5.59
N TYR A 267 -15.21 0.64 4.40
CA TYR A 267 -15.28 -0.37 3.35
C TYR A 267 -14.74 0.20 2.06
N ARG A 268 -13.81 -0.54 1.42
CA ARG A 268 -13.25 -0.21 0.12
C ARG A 268 -13.52 -1.34 -0.87
N TYR A 269 -14.10 -0.99 -2.00
CA TYR A 269 -14.16 -1.81 -3.19
C TYR A 269 -13.13 -1.33 -4.22
N TYR A 270 -12.46 -2.27 -4.86
CA TYR A 270 -11.50 -2.04 -5.94
C TYR A 270 -11.82 -2.97 -7.11
N SER A 271 -11.71 -2.47 -8.35
CA SER A 271 -11.81 -3.26 -9.58
C SER A 271 -10.87 -2.70 -10.63
N ASP A 272 -10.22 -3.57 -11.41
CA ASP A 272 -9.33 -3.17 -12.50
C ASP A 272 -9.51 -3.99 -13.78
N THR A 273 -8.87 -3.54 -14.85
CA THR A 273 -8.88 -4.19 -16.16
C THR A 273 -8.00 -5.45 -16.24
N PHE A 274 -7.27 -5.78 -15.18
CA PHE A 274 -6.60 -7.08 -15.04
C PHE A 274 -7.53 -8.17 -14.54
N GLY A 275 -8.81 -7.85 -14.24
CA GLY A 275 -9.82 -8.78 -13.72
C GLY A 275 -9.85 -8.86 -12.19
N ILE A 276 -8.96 -8.13 -11.49
CA ILE A 276 -8.92 -8.14 -10.04
C ILE A 276 -10.08 -7.32 -9.48
N ARG A 277 -10.84 -7.94 -8.57
CA ARG A 277 -11.85 -7.30 -7.73
C ARG A 277 -11.49 -7.54 -6.28
N ALA A 278 -11.38 -6.46 -5.50
CA ALA A 278 -10.97 -6.59 -4.12
C ALA A 278 -11.91 -5.83 -3.17
N HIS A 279 -12.06 -6.41 -1.99
CA HIS A 279 -12.86 -5.90 -0.89
C HIS A 279 -11.99 -5.73 0.33
N THR A 280 -12.04 -4.57 0.96
CA THR A 280 -11.38 -4.31 2.23
C THR A 280 -12.41 -3.79 3.21
N PHE A 281 -12.55 -4.43 4.34
CA PHE A 281 -13.29 -3.93 5.49
C PHE A 281 -12.29 -3.61 6.60
N GLU A 282 -12.41 -2.44 7.23
CA GLU A 282 -11.56 -2.06 8.34
C GLU A 282 -12.41 -1.43 9.46
N GLY A 283 -12.15 -1.86 10.68
CA GLY A 283 -12.70 -1.30 11.91
C GLY A 283 -11.57 -0.91 12.86
N GLU A 284 -11.63 0.31 13.41
CA GLU A 284 -10.78 0.82 14.48
C GLU A 284 -11.68 1.37 15.57
N TYR A 285 -11.41 1.01 16.81
CA TYR A 285 -12.09 1.59 17.96
C TYR A 285 -11.11 2.40 18.80
N VAL A 286 -11.24 3.72 18.77
CA VAL A 286 -10.35 4.65 19.49
C VAL A 286 -10.91 4.89 20.88
N GLN A 287 -10.23 4.40 21.92
CA GLN A 287 -10.64 4.52 23.33
C GLN A 287 -9.66 5.40 24.10
N PRO A 288 -10.05 6.62 24.49
CA PRO A 288 -9.30 7.39 25.48
C PRO A 288 -9.35 6.70 26.85
N LEU A 289 -8.19 6.59 27.51
CA LEU A 289 -8.06 5.99 28.86
C LEU A 289 -7.76 7.02 29.94
N GLY A 290 -7.79 8.30 29.59
CA GLY A 290 -7.43 9.41 30.49
C GLY A 290 -5.92 9.64 30.60
N ARG A 291 -5.55 10.76 31.23
CA ARG A 291 -4.15 11.20 31.39
C ARG A 291 -3.35 11.21 30.09
N GLY A 292 -4.00 11.44 28.93
CA GLY A 292 -3.39 11.48 27.60
C GLY A 292 -3.09 10.11 26.97
N TRP A 293 -3.53 9.00 27.56
CA TRP A 293 -3.44 7.68 26.92
C TRP A 293 -4.64 7.39 26.02
N THR A 294 -4.39 6.76 24.88
CA THR A 294 -5.40 6.26 23.97
C THR A 294 -4.99 4.89 23.46
N VAL A 295 -5.94 3.97 23.40
CA VAL A 295 -5.74 2.62 22.85
C VAL A 295 -6.72 2.41 21.72
N SER A 296 -6.25 1.85 20.59
CA SER A 296 -7.05 1.62 19.40
C SER A 296 -6.80 0.21 18.86
N PRO A 297 -7.64 -0.78 19.17
CA PRO A 297 -7.67 -2.05 18.46
C PRO A 297 -8.12 -1.84 17.00
N ILE A 298 -7.52 -2.60 16.07
CA ILE A 298 -7.74 -2.53 14.63
C ILE A 298 -8.02 -3.93 14.12
N LEU A 299 -9.05 -4.07 13.29
CA LEU A 299 -9.35 -5.26 12.51
C LEU A 299 -9.46 -4.88 11.04
N ARG A 300 -8.71 -5.57 10.15
CA ARG A 300 -8.86 -5.43 8.71
C ARG A 300 -9.08 -6.79 8.08
N LEU A 301 -10.11 -6.88 7.26
CA LEU A 301 -10.44 -8.04 6.44
C LEU A 301 -10.25 -7.67 4.97
N TYR A 302 -9.55 -8.51 4.24
CA TYR A 302 -9.27 -8.31 2.82
C TYR A 302 -9.61 -9.55 2.02
N SER A 303 -10.09 -9.36 0.80
CA SER A 303 -10.27 -10.43 -0.18
C SER A 303 -10.10 -9.87 -1.58
N GLN A 304 -9.44 -10.62 -2.46
CA GLN A 304 -9.35 -10.33 -3.90
C GLN A 304 -9.61 -11.56 -4.75
N SER A 305 -10.12 -11.33 -5.99
CA SER A 305 -10.08 -12.29 -7.08
C SER A 305 -8.68 -12.37 -7.71
N GLU A 306 -8.42 -13.40 -8.50
CA GLU A 306 -7.22 -13.45 -9.34
C GLU A 306 -7.35 -12.55 -10.58
N ALA A 307 -6.21 -12.22 -11.19
CA ALA A 307 -6.16 -11.60 -12.49
C ALA A 307 -6.50 -12.62 -13.60
N ASP A 308 -7.09 -12.16 -14.69
CA ASP A 308 -7.52 -13.00 -15.83
C ASP A 308 -6.36 -13.79 -16.48
N PHE A 309 -5.15 -13.33 -16.29
CA PHE A 309 -3.91 -13.93 -16.84
C PHE A 309 -3.01 -14.55 -15.75
N TYR A 310 -3.53 -14.79 -14.55
CA TYR A 310 -2.76 -15.43 -13.49
C TYR A 310 -2.47 -16.90 -13.82
N VAL A 311 -1.21 -17.30 -13.63
CA VAL A 311 -0.74 -18.67 -13.82
C VAL A 311 -0.64 -19.34 -12.45
N ALA A 312 -1.57 -20.25 -12.16
CA ALA A 312 -1.59 -20.95 -10.89
C ALA A 312 -0.46 -21.96 -10.75
N VAL A 313 -0.03 -22.22 -9.51
CA VAL A 313 1.02 -23.20 -9.19
C VAL A 313 0.59 -24.61 -9.57
N GLY A 314 1.24 -25.19 -10.56
CA GLY A 314 0.97 -26.55 -11.02
C GLY A 314 1.52 -27.64 -10.09
N ALA A 315 1.06 -28.86 -10.28
CA ALA A 315 1.48 -30.00 -9.47
C ALA A 315 2.99 -30.28 -9.52
N ALA A 316 3.62 -30.06 -10.66
CA ALA A 316 5.07 -30.26 -10.84
C ALA A 316 5.88 -29.23 -10.02
N GLU A 317 5.49 -27.97 -10.04
CA GLU A 317 6.12 -26.90 -9.27
C GLU A 317 5.89 -27.07 -7.77
N LYS A 318 4.67 -27.49 -7.38
CA LYS A 318 4.35 -27.80 -5.98
C LYS A 318 5.22 -28.92 -5.42
N ALA A 319 5.56 -29.92 -6.25
CA ALA A 319 6.44 -31.03 -5.86
C ALA A 319 7.93 -30.62 -5.89
N ASP A 320 8.32 -29.74 -6.82
CA ASP A 320 9.68 -29.28 -7.03
C ASP A 320 9.67 -27.81 -7.49
N PRO A 321 9.94 -26.84 -6.60
CA PRO A 321 9.93 -25.42 -6.94
C PRO A 321 10.94 -25.00 -8.03
N THR A 322 11.87 -25.87 -8.42
CA THR A 322 12.79 -25.62 -9.53
C THR A 322 12.15 -25.85 -10.91
N LYS A 323 10.90 -26.36 -10.93
CA LYS A 323 10.11 -26.65 -12.14
C LYS A 323 8.90 -25.73 -12.24
N PRO A 324 9.09 -24.42 -12.50
CA PRO A 324 8.00 -23.45 -12.52
C PRO A 324 6.94 -23.80 -13.56
N THR A 325 5.70 -23.53 -13.23
CA THR A 325 4.56 -23.75 -14.10
C THR A 325 4.63 -22.78 -15.28
N LYS A 326 4.63 -23.33 -16.49
CA LYS A 326 4.68 -22.53 -17.72
C LYS A 326 3.28 -22.03 -18.07
N PRO A 327 3.15 -20.82 -18.61
CA PRO A 327 1.90 -20.38 -19.23
C PRO A 327 1.55 -21.26 -20.42
N THR A 328 0.29 -21.29 -20.83
CA THR A 328 -0.14 -22.00 -22.04
C THR A 328 0.54 -21.42 -23.28
N VAL A 329 0.76 -22.25 -24.30
CA VAL A 329 1.52 -21.87 -25.52
C VAL A 329 0.90 -20.66 -26.23
N ASP A 330 -0.43 -20.53 -26.16
CA ASP A 330 -1.17 -19.46 -26.84
C ASP A 330 -1.42 -18.22 -25.95
N ALA A 331 -0.94 -18.22 -24.69
CA ALA A 331 -1.15 -17.11 -23.78
C ALA A 331 -0.36 -15.88 -24.21
N VAL A 332 -1.06 -14.79 -24.53
CA VAL A 332 -0.45 -13.48 -24.83
C VAL A 332 -0.02 -12.81 -23.53
N TYR A 333 -0.88 -12.84 -22.50
CA TYR A 333 -0.60 -12.29 -21.18
C TYR A 333 -0.58 -13.42 -20.15
N TYR A 334 0.35 -13.31 -19.21
CA TYR A 334 0.51 -14.30 -18.13
C TYR A 334 1.31 -13.70 -16.97
N SER A 335 1.06 -14.17 -15.76
CA SER A 335 1.84 -13.79 -14.58
C SER A 335 1.85 -14.91 -13.55
N GLU A 336 3.06 -15.29 -13.11
CA GLU A 336 3.28 -16.18 -11.97
C GLU A 336 3.31 -15.40 -10.64
N ASP A 337 3.03 -14.10 -10.66
CA ASP A 337 3.11 -13.27 -9.49
C ASP A 337 1.96 -13.55 -8.52
N GLN A 338 2.28 -13.99 -7.31
CA GLN A 338 1.30 -14.27 -6.27
C GLN A 338 0.38 -13.07 -5.93
N ARG A 339 0.80 -11.84 -6.23
CA ARG A 339 -0.03 -10.62 -6.08
C ARG A 339 -1.23 -10.61 -7.04
N MET A 340 -1.12 -11.36 -8.13
CA MET A 340 -2.18 -11.51 -9.13
C MET A 340 -3.14 -12.66 -8.78
N SER A 341 -2.85 -13.46 -7.76
CA SER A 341 -3.69 -14.59 -7.34
C SER A 341 -4.92 -14.15 -6.54
N ALA A 342 -5.89 -15.06 -6.41
CA ALA A 342 -7.00 -14.88 -5.49
C ALA A 342 -6.62 -15.31 -4.07
N PHE A 343 -6.98 -14.50 -3.08
CA PHE A 343 -6.77 -14.80 -1.66
C PHE A 343 -7.65 -13.94 -0.74
N GLY A 344 -7.70 -14.32 0.52
CA GLY A 344 -8.20 -13.50 1.60
C GLY A 344 -7.13 -13.28 2.67
N ALA A 345 -7.26 -12.20 3.44
CA ALA A 345 -6.34 -11.86 4.51
C ALA A 345 -7.04 -11.21 5.70
N ILE A 346 -6.45 -11.39 6.87
CA ILE A 346 -6.87 -10.78 8.13
C ILE A 346 -5.69 -10.04 8.71
N THR A 347 -5.93 -8.81 9.20
CA THR A 347 -4.96 -8.06 10.00
C THR A 347 -5.57 -7.77 11.36
N LEU A 348 -4.84 -8.08 12.42
CA LEU A 348 -5.14 -7.64 13.77
C LEU A 348 -4.08 -6.62 14.21
N GLY A 349 -4.53 -5.47 14.68
CA GLY A 349 -3.65 -4.38 15.09
C GLY A 349 -4.03 -3.81 16.44
N LEU A 350 -3.05 -3.26 17.13
CA LEU A 350 -3.21 -2.49 18.34
C LEU A 350 -2.32 -1.24 18.26
N LYS A 351 -2.96 -0.07 18.36
CA LYS A 351 -2.26 1.20 18.49
C LYS A 351 -2.42 1.72 19.90
N VAL A 352 -1.30 2.13 20.48
CA VAL A 352 -1.27 2.82 21.77
C VAL A 352 -0.62 4.17 21.57
N SER A 353 -1.26 5.23 22.00
CA SER A 353 -0.69 6.58 21.93
C SER A 353 -0.70 7.27 23.28
N LYS A 354 0.25 8.17 23.47
CA LYS A 354 0.43 8.98 24.68
C LYS A 354 0.68 10.42 24.32
N GLN A 355 -0.25 11.31 24.70
CA GLN A 355 -0.02 12.74 24.73
C GLN A 355 0.84 13.05 25.95
N LEU A 356 2.12 13.40 25.75
CA LEU A 356 3.07 13.69 26.84
C LEU A 356 2.81 15.06 27.45
N ASN A 357 2.52 16.05 26.59
CA ASN A 357 2.12 17.40 26.91
C ASN A 357 1.35 17.96 25.68
N PRO A 358 0.85 19.21 25.67
CA PRO A 358 0.05 19.74 24.56
C PRO A 358 0.73 19.63 23.19
N ASP A 359 2.06 19.65 23.14
CA ASP A 359 2.82 19.70 21.89
C ASP A 359 3.36 18.33 21.46
N TRP A 360 3.58 17.39 22.37
CA TRP A 360 4.26 16.12 22.07
C TRP A 360 3.32 14.92 22.15
N LEU A 361 3.26 14.15 21.08
CA LEU A 361 2.54 12.88 20.97
C LEU A 361 3.52 11.76 20.58
N VAL A 362 3.44 10.64 21.29
CA VAL A 362 4.13 9.39 20.95
C VAL A 362 3.07 8.34 20.67
N ASP A 363 3.30 7.52 19.64
CA ASP A 363 2.46 6.36 19.33
C ASP A 363 3.28 5.13 18.96
N VAL A 364 2.72 3.96 19.29
CA VAL A 364 3.23 2.66 18.88
C VAL A 364 2.08 1.87 18.29
N THR A 365 2.27 1.32 17.10
CA THR A 365 1.30 0.43 16.45
C THR A 365 1.97 -0.92 16.19
N TYR A 366 1.30 -2.00 16.58
CA TYR A 366 1.67 -3.36 16.26
C TYR A 366 0.58 -4.00 15.43
N GLU A 367 0.95 -4.69 14.34
CA GLU A 367 0.02 -5.41 13.48
C GLU A 367 0.54 -6.81 13.15
N GLU A 368 -0.38 -7.77 13.16
CA GLU A 368 -0.19 -9.10 12.61
C GLU A 368 -1.12 -9.31 11.41
N TYR A 369 -0.55 -9.77 10.32
CA TYR A 369 -1.23 -10.03 9.07
C TYR A 369 -1.09 -11.51 8.71
N GLU A 370 -2.18 -12.12 8.25
CA GLU A 370 -2.16 -13.47 7.70
C GLU A 370 -2.99 -13.54 6.42
N GLN A 371 -2.44 -14.20 5.39
CA GLN A 371 -3.05 -14.38 4.07
C GLN A 371 -3.14 -15.86 3.73
N ARG A 372 -4.30 -16.27 3.18
CA ARG A 372 -4.55 -17.61 2.69
C ARG A 372 -5.38 -17.59 1.41
N SER A 373 -5.05 -18.48 0.47
CA SER A 373 -5.82 -18.64 -0.76
C SER A 373 -7.28 -19.04 -0.50
N LYS A 374 -7.54 -19.87 0.53
CA LYS A 374 -8.89 -20.36 0.89
C LYS A 374 -9.77 -19.34 1.62
N TRP A 375 -9.25 -18.15 1.97
CA TRP A 375 -10.02 -17.12 2.68
C TRP A 375 -10.67 -16.09 1.73
N GLY A 376 -10.60 -16.33 0.43
CA GLY A 376 -11.24 -15.46 -0.55
C GLY A 376 -12.78 -15.51 -0.44
N LEU A 377 -13.45 -14.35 -0.54
CA LEU A 377 -14.92 -14.24 -0.55
C LEU A 377 -15.56 -14.93 -1.76
N ASN A 378 -14.83 -14.98 -2.87
CA ASN A 378 -15.31 -15.53 -4.15
C ASN A 378 -14.89 -17.00 -4.37
N GLY A 379 -14.52 -17.71 -3.30
CA GLY A 379 -14.07 -19.09 -3.37
C GLY A 379 -12.58 -19.25 -3.07
N ASN A 380 -12.10 -20.48 -3.23
CA ASN A 380 -10.70 -20.78 -3.00
C ASN A 380 -9.85 -20.29 -4.16
N GLY A 381 -8.77 -19.59 -3.83
CA GLY A 381 -7.71 -19.23 -4.78
C GLY A 381 -6.75 -20.39 -5.02
N ASP A 382 -5.54 -20.06 -5.48
CA ASP A 382 -4.52 -21.05 -5.81
C ASP A 382 -4.04 -21.82 -4.57
N SER A 383 -4.39 -23.11 -4.53
CA SER A 383 -4.01 -24.01 -3.44
C SER A 383 -2.53 -24.37 -3.42
N GLY A 384 -1.79 -24.04 -4.46
CA GLY A 384 -0.34 -24.21 -4.54
C GLY A 384 0.45 -23.13 -3.82
N LEU A 385 -0.17 -21.97 -3.55
CA LEU A 385 0.48 -20.91 -2.81
C LEU A 385 0.53 -21.22 -1.32
N ALA A 386 1.71 -21.09 -0.74
CA ALA A 386 1.87 -21.21 0.70
C ALA A 386 1.19 -20.07 1.44
N PRO A 387 0.60 -20.33 2.60
CA PRO A 387 0.14 -19.27 3.50
C PRO A 387 1.25 -18.32 3.85
N PHE A 388 0.89 -17.05 4.05
CA PHE A 388 1.82 -15.97 4.28
C PHE A 388 1.43 -15.20 5.55
N GLY A 389 2.42 -14.92 6.37
CA GLY A 389 2.25 -14.14 7.60
C GLY A 389 3.23 -12.99 7.67
N ALA A 390 2.79 -11.86 8.24
CA ALA A 390 3.66 -10.71 8.46
C ALA A 390 3.39 -10.05 9.80
N ARG A 391 4.42 -9.39 10.33
CA ARG A 391 4.38 -8.59 11.56
C ARG A 391 4.97 -7.23 11.29
N SER A 392 4.36 -6.20 11.83
CA SER A 392 4.94 -4.87 11.81
C SER A 392 4.85 -4.19 13.17
N ILE A 393 5.86 -3.40 13.47
CA ILE A 393 5.85 -2.46 14.58
C ILE A 393 6.20 -1.08 14.02
N GLN A 394 5.36 -0.11 14.34
CA GLN A 394 5.58 1.28 13.97
C GLN A 394 5.66 2.13 15.25
N ILE A 395 6.64 3.02 15.30
CA ILE A 395 6.81 4.00 16.38
C ILE A 395 6.72 5.38 15.77
N GLY A 396 5.87 6.23 16.34
CA GLY A 396 5.66 7.61 15.91
C GLY A 396 5.98 8.60 17.03
N LEU A 397 6.54 9.74 16.64
CA LEU A 397 6.77 10.89 17.48
C LEU A 397 6.33 12.13 16.72
N SER A 398 5.46 12.95 17.30
CA SER A 398 5.00 14.20 16.71
C SER A 398 5.16 15.36 17.67
N LYS A 399 5.54 16.52 17.13
CA LYS A 399 5.69 17.78 17.89
C LYS A 399 4.98 18.90 17.16
N LYS A 400 4.15 19.65 17.88
CA LYS A 400 3.62 20.96 17.46
C LYS A 400 4.57 22.09 17.84
N PHE A 401 4.61 23.17 17.08
CA PHE A 401 5.43 24.36 17.35
C PHE A 401 4.83 25.64 16.74
#